data_b76def7efe3c60b6f36bcf6cb02d9d3a
#
_entry.id   b76def7efe3c60b6f36bcf6cb02d9d3a
#
_cell.length_a   1.000
_cell.length_b   1.000
_cell.length_c   1.000
_cell.angle_alpha   90.00
_cell.angle_beta   90.00
_cell.angle_gamma   90.00
#
_symmetry.space_group_name_H-M   'P 1'
#
loop_
_entity.id
_entity.type
_entity.pdbx_description
1 polymer ?
#
loop_
_entity_poly.entity_id
_entity_poly.type
_entity_poly.pdbx_seq_one_letter_code
_entity_poly.pdbx_strand_id
1 'polypeptide(L)'
;KTALGCLGYDIPNTAGYFRPVTITAPIGSFVNPQIPAPVAARNLGCIRIFQTMMGAFQQILPEHLSACSGGAEVSITLAGYHKGKSPWKPWVLVDGWLEVASGAYPNRDGFEGQHCFSSNLANTPAETIEVEIPVMVDEVSLLPDSEGAGEYRGGLGMRKTYKYLQNDTLVTLR
;
A
#
# COMPACT_ATOMS: atom_id res chain seq x y z
N LYS A 1 5.31 -16.39 3.43
CA LYS A 1 6.64 -16.07 2.91
C LYS A 1 7.32 -14.99 3.74
N THR A 2 6.70 -13.81 3.90
CA THR A 2 7.29 -12.69 4.65
C THR A 2 7.72 -13.08 6.06
N ALA A 3 6.85 -13.74 6.84
CA ALA A 3 7.19 -14.20 8.18
C ALA A 3 8.40 -15.16 8.18
N LEU A 4 8.48 -16.07 7.20
CA LEU A 4 9.63 -16.97 7.06
C LEU A 4 10.90 -16.21 6.66
N GLY A 5 10.79 -15.21 5.79
CA GLY A 5 11.92 -14.35 5.44
C GLY A 5 12.47 -13.56 6.62
N CYS A 6 11.64 -13.25 7.61
CA CYS A 6 12.09 -12.59 8.84
C CYS A 6 12.87 -13.52 9.78
N LEU A 7 12.74 -14.83 9.63
CA LEU A 7 13.47 -15.81 10.44
C LEU A 7 14.92 -16.03 9.99
N GLY A 8 15.25 -15.73 8.74
CA GLY A 8 16.62 -15.84 8.23
C GLY A 8 16.70 -15.92 6.71
N TYR A 9 17.88 -15.59 6.20
CA TYR A 9 18.16 -15.61 4.76
C TYR A 9 18.40 -17.02 4.20
N ASP A 10 18.63 -17.99 5.09
CA ASP A 10 18.96 -19.37 4.71
C ASP A 10 17.73 -20.20 4.30
N ILE A 11 16.54 -19.65 4.49
CA ILE A 11 15.30 -20.33 4.14
C ILE A 11 15.00 -20.13 2.66
N PRO A 12 15.13 -21.16 1.81
CA PRO A 12 14.96 -21.02 0.37
C PRO A 12 13.52 -20.65 0.01
N ASN A 13 13.35 -19.65 -0.82
CA ASN A 13 12.03 -19.18 -1.26
C ASN A 13 11.44 -20.12 -2.32
N THR A 14 10.83 -21.21 -1.88
CA THR A 14 10.24 -22.24 -2.74
C THR A 14 8.76 -22.48 -2.42
N ALA A 15 8.05 -23.17 -3.32
CA ALA A 15 6.68 -23.61 -3.10
C ALA A 15 6.52 -24.58 -1.92
N GLY A 16 7.62 -25.20 -1.49
CA GLY A 16 7.63 -26.09 -0.32
C GLY A 16 7.18 -25.43 0.98
N TYR A 17 7.23 -24.10 1.08
CA TYR A 17 6.70 -23.36 2.23
C TYR A 17 5.22 -23.65 2.53
N PHE A 18 4.45 -23.96 1.50
CA PHE A 18 3.01 -24.14 1.65
C PHE A 18 2.62 -25.55 2.06
N ARG A 19 3.55 -26.51 2.05
CA ARG A 19 3.25 -27.90 2.40
C ARG A 19 2.65 -28.07 3.80
N PRO A 20 3.17 -27.41 4.85
CA PRO A 20 2.60 -27.51 6.19
C PRO A 20 1.43 -26.54 6.44
N VAL A 21 1.00 -25.77 5.45
CA VAL A 21 -0.01 -24.71 5.62
C VAL A 21 -1.33 -25.14 5.02
N THR A 22 -2.36 -25.26 5.85
CA THR A 22 -3.74 -25.46 5.41
C THR A 22 -4.49 -24.14 5.52
N ILE A 23 -5.11 -23.69 4.43
CA ILE A 23 -5.90 -22.47 4.39
C ILE A 23 -7.36 -22.85 4.19
N THR A 24 -8.21 -22.42 5.10
CA THR A 24 -9.66 -22.59 5.00
C THR A 24 -10.35 -21.23 5.04
N ALA A 25 -11.42 -21.07 4.24
CA ALA A 25 -12.25 -19.89 4.24
C ALA A 25 -13.72 -20.30 4.04
N PRO A 26 -14.64 -19.85 4.88
CA PRO A 26 -16.07 -20.14 4.71
C PRO A 26 -16.56 -19.67 3.35
N ILE A 27 -17.32 -20.53 2.67
CA ILE A 27 -17.92 -20.21 1.38
C ILE A 27 -18.91 -19.05 1.56
N GLY A 28 -18.92 -18.10 0.62
CA GLY A 28 -19.77 -16.90 0.66
C GLY A 28 -19.28 -15.80 1.60
N SER A 29 -18.12 -15.99 2.25
CA SER A 29 -17.49 -14.95 3.05
C SER A 29 -16.75 -13.93 2.18
N PHE A 30 -16.36 -12.80 2.78
CA PHE A 30 -15.55 -11.77 2.12
C PHE A 30 -14.25 -12.31 1.50
N VAL A 31 -13.64 -13.33 2.12
CA VAL A 31 -12.38 -13.95 1.67
C VAL A 31 -12.59 -15.15 0.75
N ASN A 32 -13.83 -15.61 0.57
CA ASN A 32 -14.21 -16.69 -0.32
C ASN A 32 -15.61 -16.43 -0.94
N PRO A 33 -15.74 -15.35 -1.74
CA PRO A 33 -17.04 -14.93 -2.29
C PRO A 33 -17.51 -15.90 -3.35
N GLN A 34 -18.84 -15.99 -3.49
CA GLN A 34 -19.48 -16.73 -4.59
C GLN A 34 -19.82 -15.77 -5.74
N ILE A 35 -19.73 -16.25 -6.98
CA ILE A 35 -20.09 -15.50 -8.17
C ILE A 35 -21.63 -15.41 -8.28
N PRO A 36 -22.18 -14.22 -8.60
CA PRO A 36 -21.51 -12.94 -8.81
C PRO A 36 -21.19 -12.21 -7.51
N ALA A 37 -19.98 -11.60 -7.44
CA ALA A 37 -19.56 -10.84 -6.27
C ALA A 37 -18.80 -9.55 -6.67
N PRO A 38 -18.98 -8.45 -5.93
CA PRO A 38 -18.21 -7.24 -6.13
C PRO A 38 -16.78 -7.43 -5.59
N VAL A 39 -15.80 -7.49 -6.49
CA VAL A 39 -14.38 -7.74 -6.13
C VAL A 39 -13.47 -6.57 -6.47
N ALA A 40 -14.03 -5.41 -6.76
CA ALA A 40 -13.25 -4.20 -6.96
C ALA A 40 -12.51 -3.83 -5.66
N ALA A 41 -11.29 -3.30 -5.80
CA ALA A 41 -10.43 -2.92 -4.67
C ALA A 41 -10.13 -4.07 -3.67
N ARG A 42 -10.11 -5.32 -4.13
CA ARG A 42 -9.81 -6.51 -3.30
C ARG A 42 -8.45 -6.42 -2.60
N ASN A 43 -7.55 -5.59 -3.11
CA ASN A 43 -6.22 -5.40 -2.55
C ASN A 43 -6.29 -4.93 -1.10
N LEU A 44 -7.21 -4.04 -0.77
CA LEU A 44 -7.44 -3.60 0.61
C LEU A 44 -7.72 -4.79 1.56
N GLY A 45 -8.53 -5.73 1.12
CA GLY A 45 -8.79 -6.97 1.86
C GLY A 45 -7.53 -7.82 2.02
N CYS A 46 -6.74 -7.96 0.95
CA CYS A 46 -5.48 -8.72 0.99
C CYS A 46 -4.49 -8.12 1.99
N ILE A 47 -4.36 -6.80 2.03
CA ILE A 47 -3.49 -6.10 2.98
C ILE A 47 -3.96 -6.33 4.43
N ARG A 48 -5.25 -6.23 4.69
CA ARG A 48 -5.80 -6.49 6.03
C ARG A 48 -5.57 -7.92 6.48
N ILE A 49 -5.77 -8.90 5.60
CA ILE A 49 -5.46 -10.32 5.90
C ILE A 49 -3.98 -10.48 6.22
N PHE A 50 -3.12 -9.88 5.39
CA PHE A 50 -1.68 -9.93 5.60
C PHE A 50 -1.30 -9.35 6.97
N GLN A 51 -1.78 -8.16 7.33
CA GLN A 51 -1.49 -7.53 8.61
C GLN A 51 -2.03 -8.32 9.80
N THR A 52 -3.24 -8.87 9.68
CA THR A 52 -3.82 -9.73 10.72
C THR A 52 -2.95 -10.96 10.95
N MET A 53 -2.46 -11.59 9.89
CA MET A 53 -1.55 -12.72 10.00
C MET A 53 -0.21 -12.32 10.62
N MET A 54 0.36 -11.18 10.22
CA MET A 54 1.61 -10.69 10.80
C MET A 54 1.46 -10.37 12.27
N GLY A 55 0.34 -9.75 12.68
CA GLY A 55 0.03 -9.49 14.08
C GLY A 55 -0.16 -10.78 14.91
N ALA A 56 -0.71 -11.85 14.31
CA ALA A 56 -0.79 -13.14 14.96
C ALA A 56 0.61 -13.78 15.13
N PHE A 57 1.45 -13.72 14.11
CA PHE A 57 2.82 -14.22 14.19
C PHE A 57 3.69 -13.42 15.16
N GLN A 58 3.47 -12.12 15.30
CA GLN A 58 4.19 -11.27 16.25
C GLN A 58 4.01 -11.72 17.70
N GLN A 59 2.86 -12.31 18.04
CA GLN A 59 2.64 -12.87 19.37
C GLN A 59 3.52 -14.08 19.67
N ILE A 60 4.00 -14.77 18.63
CA ILE A 60 4.83 -15.96 18.74
C ILE A 60 6.31 -15.63 18.49
N LEU A 61 6.58 -14.65 17.64
CA LEU A 61 7.90 -14.28 17.16
C LEU A 61 8.15 -12.76 17.29
N PRO A 62 8.00 -12.18 18.49
CA PRO A 62 8.07 -10.72 18.67
C PRO A 62 9.45 -10.14 18.30
N GLU A 63 10.50 -10.92 18.45
CA GLU A 63 11.88 -10.48 18.17
C GLU A 63 12.25 -10.47 16.66
N HIS A 64 11.39 -11.01 15.82
CA HIS A 64 11.65 -11.15 14.38
C HIS A 64 10.76 -10.29 13.50
N LEU A 65 9.63 -9.85 14.02
CA LEU A 65 8.60 -9.19 13.24
C LEU A 65 8.41 -7.73 13.68
N SER A 66 8.17 -6.87 12.71
CA SER A 66 7.82 -5.47 12.99
C SER A 66 6.37 -5.34 13.46
N ALA A 67 6.07 -4.25 14.11
CA ALA A 67 4.70 -3.81 14.34
C ALA A 67 3.97 -3.60 13.01
N CYS A 68 2.63 -3.55 13.06
CA CYS A 68 1.82 -3.32 11.85
C CYS A 68 2.16 -1.97 11.21
N SER A 69 2.18 -1.93 9.89
CA SER A 69 2.23 -0.68 9.12
C SER A 69 0.89 0.06 9.20
N GLY A 70 0.81 1.28 8.69
CA GLY A 70 -0.40 2.10 8.73
C GLY A 70 -1.66 1.49 8.10
N GLY A 71 -1.51 0.50 7.27
CA GLY A 71 -2.57 -0.43 6.87
C GLY A 71 -3.69 0.14 6.01
N ALA A 72 -3.63 1.37 5.63
CA ALA A 72 -4.56 1.97 4.69
C ALA A 72 -3.84 2.23 3.37
N GLU A 73 -4.36 1.68 2.29
CA GLU A 73 -4.06 2.16 0.95
C GLU A 73 -5.10 3.21 0.60
N VAL A 74 -4.68 4.45 0.49
CA VAL A 74 -5.52 5.48 -0.12
C VAL A 74 -5.08 5.58 -1.57
N SER A 75 -5.93 5.20 -2.51
CA SER A 75 -5.67 5.44 -3.92
C SER A 75 -6.50 6.61 -4.43
N ILE A 76 -5.83 7.51 -5.14
CA ILE A 76 -6.46 8.57 -5.90
C ILE A 76 -6.47 8.19 -7.38
N THR A 77 -7.63 8.24 -8.00
CA THR A 77 -7.75 8.12 -9.45
C THR A 77 -8.12 9.49 -10.01
N LEU A 78 -7.27 9.99 -10.88
CA LEU A 78 -7.49 11.23 -11.63
C LEU A 78 -7.75 10.86 -13.09
N ALA A 79 -8.76 11.48 -13.70
CA ALA A 79 -9.07 11.22 -15.10
C ALA A 79 -9.57 12.49 -15.81
N GLY A 80 -9.34 12.56 -17.10
CA GLY A 80 -9.79 13.69 -17.91
C GLY A 80 -9.41 13.50 -19.38
N TYR A 81 -9.43 14.62 -20.12
CA TYR A 81 -9.07 14.65 -21.54
C TYR A 81 -8.04 15.74 -21.78
N HIS A 82 -7.02 15.45 -22.59
CA HIS A 82 -6.06 16.47 -23.01
C HIS A 82 -6.77 17.54 -23.86
N LYS A 83 -6.77 18.78 -23.37
CA LYS A 83 -7.34 19.92 -24.12
C LYS A 83 -6.51 20.23 -25.38
N GLY A 84 -7.19 20.67 -26.44
CA GLY A 84 -6.56 21.06 -27.69
C GLY A 84 -6.09 19.90 -28.59
N LYS A 85 -6.34 18.67 -28.22
CA LYS A 85 -6.09 17.49 -29.08
C LYS A 85 -7.39 16.99 -29.70
N SER A 86 -7.38 16.78 -31.02
CA SER A 86 -8.49 16.18 -31.76
C SER A 86 -8.00 14.89 -32.44
N PRO A 87 -8.67 13.72 -32.26
CA PRO A 87 -9.77 13.50 -31.31
C PRO A 87 -9.33 13.66 -29.85
N TRP A 88 -10.26 13.91 -28.96
CA TRP A 88 -10.00 14.06 -27.52
C TRP A 88 -9.27 12.83 -26.99
N LYS A 89 -8.07 13.03 -26.50
CA LYS A 89 -7.25 11.97 -25.94
C LYS A 89 -7.52 11.86 -24.43
N PRO A 90 -8.13 10.76 -23.95
CA PRO A 90 -8.30 10.55 -22.51
C PRO A 90 -6.96 10.33 -21.83
N TRP A 91 -6.91 10.71 -20.56
CA TRP A 91 -5.82 10.36 -19.65
C TRP A 91 -6.41 9.87 -18.32
N VAL A 92 -5.72 8.94 -17.71
CA VAL A 92 -6.05 8.41 -16.38
C VAL A 92 -4.74 8.23 -15.62
N LEU A 93 -4.71 8.74 -14.40
CA LEU A 93 -3.68 8.42 -13.41
C LEU A 93 -4.33 7.65 -12.28
N VAL A 94 -3.80 6.51 -11.94
CA VAL A 94 -4.04 5.87 -10.66
C VAL A 94 -2.76 6.04 -9.86
N ASP A 95 -2.76 7.04 -8.98
CA ASP A 95 -1.68 7.26 -8.04
C ASP A 95 -2.25 7.03 -6.66
N GLY A 96 -1.64 6.18 -5.95
CA GLY A 96 -2.34 5.86 -4.74
C GLY A 96 -1.52 5.07 -3.89
N TRP A 97 -0.77 4.53 -3.96
CA TRP A 97 0.03 3.76 -3.04
C TRP A 97 0.75 4.72 -2.08
N LEU A 98 -0.03 5.77 -1.66
CA LEU A 98 0.46 6.75 -0.71
C LEU A 98 1.01 6.02 0.50
N GLU A 99 2.26 6.15 0.68
CA GLU A 99 3.10 5.40 1.56
C GLU A 99 2.66 5.57 2.99
N VAL A 100 2.33 4.48 3.60
CA VAL A 100 1.77 4.45 4.96
C VAL A 100 2.83 4.13 6.00
N ALA A 101 4.02 4.36 5.85
CA ALA A 101 5.09 4.06 6.79
C ALA A 101 5.06 2.63 7.39
N SER A 102 6.17 2.09 7.76
CA SER A 102 6.21 0.81 8.45
C SER A 102 6.03 0.97 9.96
N GLY A 103 5.54 -0.05 10.62
CA GLY A 103 5.64 -0.15 12.07
C GLY A 103 7.08 -0.28 12.52
N ALA A 104 7.32 -0.03 13.82
CA ALA A 104 8.62 -0.22 14.43
C ALA A 104 9.10 -1.67 14.34
N TYR A 105 10.40 -1.85 14.26
CA TYR A 105 11.07 -3.14 14.34
C TYR A 105 11.52 -3.42 15.78
N PRO A 106 11.86 -4.66 16.13
CA PRO A 106 12.30 -4.99 17.49
C PRO A 106 13.57 -4.27 17.96
N ASN A 107 14.36 -3.73 17.05
CA ASN A 107 15.67 -3.13 17.35
C ASN A 107 15.92 -1.80 16.64
N ARG A 108 14.89 -1.20 16.04
CA ARG A 108 14.98 0.07 15.32
C ARG A 108 13.62 0.66 15.01
N ASP A 109 13.62 1.94 14.68
CA ASP A 109 12.46 2.65 14.19
C ASP A 109 11.91 2.08 12.87
N GLY A 110 10.64 2.33 12.60
CA GLY A 110 9.99 2.06 11.33
C GLY A 110 10.53 2.95 10.21
N PHE A 111 10.43 2.46 8.97
CA PHE A 111 10.78 3.25 7.79
C PHE A 111 9.67 4.24 7.45
N GLU A 112 10.07 5.42 7.07
CA GLU A 112 9.20 6.49 6.63
C GLU A 112 8.81 6.31 5.16
N GLY A 113 7.59 6.69 4.80
CA GLY A 113 7.13 6.64 3.42
C GLY A 113 7.23 5.27 2.75
N GLN A 114 7.18 4.20 3.51
CA GLN A 114 7.27 2.84 2.99
C GLN A 114 5.88 2.27 2.74
N HIS A 115 5.66 1.75 1.53
CA HIS A 115 4.46 0.99 1.24
C HIS A 115 4.34 -0.26 2.14
N CYS A 116 3.12 -0.76 2.31
CA CYS A 116 2.89 -1.96 3.10
C CYS A 116 3.73 -3.15 2.61
N PHE A 117 4.19 -3.98 3.52
CA PHE A 117 5.09 -5.11 3.26
C PHE A 117 4.61 -6.10 2.18
N SER A 118 3.32 -6.07 1.85
CA SER A 118 2.74 -7.04 0.92
C SER A 118 3.02 -6.74 -0.56
N SER A 119 3.39 -5.52 -0.91
CA SER A 119 3.30 -5.04 -2.29
C SER A 119 4.64 -4.71 -2.95
N ASN A 120 5.64 -4.27 -2.19
CA ASN A 120 6.95 -3.85 -2.73
C ASN A 120 6.82 -2.86 -3.90
N LEU A 121 5.97 -1.87 -3.74
CA LEU A 121 5.72 -0.82 -4.72
C LEU A 121 6.54 0.43 -4.41
N ALA A 122 6.73 1.27 -5.41
CA ALA A 122 7.31 2.60 -5.30
C ALA A 122 6.34 3.64 -5.86
N ASN A 123 6.40 4.85 -5.35
CA ASN A 123 5.63 5.98 -5.87
C ASN A 123 6.03 6.32 -7.30
N THR A 124 5.07 6.76 -8.09
CA THR A 124 5.35 7.37 -9.38
C THR A 124 6.08 8.70 -9.16
N PRO A 125 7.25 8.92 -9.79
CA PRO A 125 7.96 10.19 -9.71
C PRO A 125 7.07 11.37 -10.13
N ALA A 126 7.20 12.50 -9.43
CA ALA A 126 6.41 13.70 -9.73
C ALA A 126 6.59 14.15 -11.18
N GLU A 127 7.82 14.12 -11.67
CA GLU A 127 8.17 14.51 -13.04
C GLU A 127 7.45 13.64 -14.09
N THR A 128 7.29 12.35 -13.83
CA THR A 128 6.56 11.45 -14.74
C THR A 128 5.08 11.83 -14.78
N ILE A 129 4.48 12.12 -13.63
CA ILE A 129 3.09 12.56 -13.55
C ILE A 129 2.90 13.85 -14.35
N GLU A 130 3.75 14.85 -14.11
CA GLU A 130 3.63 16.19 -14.70
C GLU A 130 3.84 16.21 -16.22
N VAL A 131 4.69 15.30 -16.74
CA VAL A 131 4.91 15.18 -18.18
C VAL A 131 3.75 14.50 -18.89
N GLU A 132 3.13 13.52 -18.26
CA GLU A 132 2.11 12.69 -18.90
C GLU A 132 0.71 13.28 -18.85
N ILE A 133 0.38 14.01 -17.78
CA ILE A 133 -0.97 14.49 -17.51
C ILE A 133 -0.96 15.96 -17.03
N PRO A 134 -2.07 16.71 -17.22
CA PRO A 134 -2.15 18.11 -16.82
C PRO A 134 -2.39 18.28 -15.31
N VAL A 135 -1.50 17.73 -14.51
CA VAL A 135 -1.47 17.80 -13.06
C VAL A 135 -0.06 18.13 -12.62
N MET A 136 0.10 18.97 -11.63
CA MET A 136 1.37 19.26 -10.97
C MET A 136 1.36 18.67 -9.57
N VAL A 137 2.47 18.09 -9.16
CA VAL A 137 2.68 17.63 -7.79
C VAL A 137 3.29 18.77 -6.99
N ASP A 138 2.45 19.47 -6.23
CA ASP A 138 2.83 20.70 -5.54
C ASP A 138 3.68 20.43 -4.29
N GLU A 139 3.44 19.28 -3.64
CA GLU A 139 4.17 18.90 -2.43
C GLU A 139 4.25 17.38 -2.30
N VAL A 140 5.41 16.89 -1.89
CA VAL A 140 5.60 15.55 -1.33
C VAL A 140 6.41 15.72 -0.05
N SER A 141 5.82 15.44 1.10
CA SER A 141 6.45 15.66 2.39
C SER A 141 6.10 14.57 3.40
N LEU A 142 6.95 14.40 4.40
CA LEU A 142 6.63 13.60 5.57
C LEU A 142 5.72 14.41 6.49
N LEU A 143 4.78 13.73 7.12
CA LEU A 143 3.83 14.33 8.04
C LEU A 143 4.40 14.28 9.46
N PRO A 144 4.77 15.43 10.05
CA PRO A 144 5.29 15.46 11.41
C PRO A 144 4.30 14.90 12.43
N ASP A 145 4.79 14.27 13.46
CA ASP A 145 4.02 13.73 14.60
C ASP A 145 2.96 12.70 14.19
N SER A 146 3.17 11.99 13.09
CA SER A 146 2.26 10.96 12.59
C SER A 146 2.70 9.53 12.90
N GLU A 147 3.86 9.36 13.50
CA GLU A 147 4.42 8.08 13.89
C GLU A 147 3.73 7.45 15.10
N GLY A 148 3.72 6.13 15.16
CA GLY A 148 3.31 5.41 16.35
C GLY A 148 4.38 5.47 17.44
N ALA A 149 3.99 5.83 18.68
CA ALA A 149 4.90 5.90 19.82
C ALA A 149 5.27 4.51 20.35
N GLY A 150 6.52 4.34 20.79
CA GLY A 150 7.04 3.11 21.40
C GLY A 150 8.49 3.28 21.81
N GLU A 151 9.12 2.20 22.26
CA GLU A 151 10.57 2.16 22.50
C GLU A 151 11.32 2.49 21.20
N TYR A 152 10.88 1.91 20.10
CA TYR A 152 11.18 2.33 18.73
C TYR A 152 9.89 2.88 18.12
N ARG A 153 9.98 4.00 17.44
CA ARG A 153 8.81 4.63 16.83
C ARG A 153 8.43 4.00 15.49
N GLY A 154 7.18 4.08 15.11
CA GLY A 154 6.76 3.85 13.72
C GLY A 154 7.34 4.90 12.77
N GLY A 155 7.32 4.64 11.49
CA GLY A 155 7.70 5.65 10.48
C GLY A 155 6.63 6.72 10.32
N LEU A 156 7.05 7.89 9.80
CA LEU A 156 6.17 9.01 9.49
C LEU A 156 5.31 8.70 8.25
N GLY A 157 4.08 9.14 8.28
CA GLY A 157 3.19 9.16 7.11
C GLY A 157 3.62 10.22 6.10
N MET A 158 3.01 10.18 4.92
CA MET A 158 3.31 11.13 3.83
C MET A 158 2.11 12.00 3.48
N ARG A 159 2.42 13.21 3.00
CA ARG A 159 1.48 14.12 2.36
C ARG A 159 1.89 14.29 0.91
N LYS A 160 0.92 14.16 0.00
CA LYS A 160 1.10 14.48 -1.41
C LYS A 160 -0.01 15.39 -1.88
N THR A 161 0.34 16.54 -2.40
CA THR A 161 -0.60 17.58 -2.83
C THR A 161 -0.55 17.74 -4.33
N TYR A 162 -1.73 17.72 -4.97
CA TYR A 162 -1.87 17.86 -6.41
C TYR A 162 -2.54 19.18 -6.78
N LYS A 163 -2.03 19.83 -7.79
CA LYS A 163 -2.64 20.99 -8.42
C LYS A 163 -3.11 20.62 -9.82
N TYR A 164 -4.39 20.78 -10.07
CA TYR A 164 -4.98 20.52 -11.39
C TYR A 164 -4.74 21.71 -12.31
N LEU A 165 -4.14 21.44 -13.47
CA LEU A 165 -3.79 22.45 -14.46
C LEU A 165 -4.90 22.67 -15.49
N GLN A 166 -6.00 21.93 -15.41
CA GLN A 166 -7.18 22.10 -16.26
C GLN A 166 -8.46 21.86 -15.45
N ASN A 167 -9.57 22.45 -15.92
CA ASN A 167 -10.92 22.15 -15.41
C ASN A 167 -11.38 20.77 -15.92
N ASP A 168 -12.46 20.25 -15.38
CA ASP A 168 -13.09 18.99 -15.78
C ASP A 168 -12.22 17.75 -15.49
N THR A 169 -11.45 17.79 -14.40
CA THR A 169 -10.74 16.61 -13.89
C THR A 169 -11.65 15.84 -12.94
N LEU A 170 -11.88 14.56 -13.25
CA LEU A 170 -12.59 13.65 -12.36
C LEU A 170 -11.60 13.15 -11.31
N VAL A 171 -12.00 13.23 -10.04
CA VAL A 171 -11.22 12.75 -8.90
C VAL A 171 -12.02 11.68 -8.17
N THR A 172 -11.43 10.53 -7.97
CA THR A 172 -12.01 9.45 -7.18
C THR A 172 -11.01 9.04 -6.10
N LEU A 173 -11.46 9.05 -4.85
CA LEU A 173 -10.71 8.51 -3.71
C LEU A 173 -11.28 7.15 -3.32
N ARG A 174 -10.40 6.20 -3.00
CA ARG A 174 -10.78 4.86 -2.55
C ARG A 174 -10.00 4.48 -1.32
#